data_f251b03ba40f5745af4fbbcca3fd3850
#
_entry.id   f251b03ba40f5745af4fbbcca3fd3850
#
_cell.length_a   1.000
_cell.length_b   1.000
_cell.length_c   1.000
_cell.angle_alpha   90.00
_cell.angle_beta   90.00
_cell.angle_gamma   90.00
#
_symmetry.space_group_name_H-M   'P 1'
#
loop_
_entity.id
_entity.type
_entity.pdbx_description
1 polymer ?
#
loop_
_entity_poly.entity_id
_entity_poly.type
_entity_poly.pdbx_seq_one_letter_code
_entity_poly.pdbx_strand_id
1 'polypeptide(L)'
;MRPIRITYDPEGDILSITFGQPTEATGYQLSDQILLRVNPQTQEVAGLTIRNFSVHAHTTQEIPLVDIDEDPAVKSLLLQLLTSPPVTHFLCVVKGAQGISARLLRPSLHEAVVG
;
A
#
# COMPACT_ATOMS: atom_id res chain seq x y z
N MET A 1 11.62 -5.28 15.17
CA MET A 1 10.88 -4.32 14.29
C MET A 1 11.67 -4.10 13.02
N ARG A 2 11.04 -4.20 11.87
CA ARG A 2 11.72 -3.97 10.60
C ARG A 2 11.86 -2.46 10.35
N PRO A 3 13.00 -2.00 9.83
CA PRO A 3 13.12 -0.60 9.44
C PRO A 3 12.19 -0.28 8.29
N ILE A 4 11.74 0.96 8.23
CA ILE A 4 10.87 1.44 7.15
C ILE A 4 11.62 2.51 6.39
N ARG A 5 11.75 2.32 5.08
CA ARG A 5 12.36 3.31 4.20
C ARG A 5 11.30 3.90 3.30
N ILE A 6 11.20 5.20 3.28
CA ILE A 6 10.22 5.92 2.47
C ILE A 6 10.96 6.83 1.51
N THR A 7 10.64 6.70 0.21
CA THR A 7 11.21 7.55 -0.83
C THR A 7 10.08 8.13 -1.66
N TYR A 8 10.28 9.34 -2.15
CA TYR A 8 9.29 10.02 -2.97
C TYR A 8 9.96 10.54 -4.24
N ASP A 9 9.36 10.19 -5.39
CA ASP A 9 9.79 10.67 -6.69
C ASP A 9 8.84 11.81 -7.12
N PRO A 10 9.29 13.07 -7.06
CA PRO A 10 8.41 14.19 -7.42
C PRO A 10 8.06 14.25 -8.90
N GLU A 11 8.91 13.75 -9.78
CA GLU A 11 8.61 13.76 -11.21
C GLU A 11 7.47 12.82 -11.56
N GLY A 12 7.51 11.60 -10.99
CA GLY A 12 6.47 10.62 -11.22
C GLY A 12 5.32 10.70 -10.25
N ASP A 13 5.46 11.52 -9.19
CA ASP A 13 4.49 11.60 -8.10
C ASP A 13 4.25 10.22 -7.47
N ILE A 14 5.35 9.51 -7.18
CA ILE A 14 5.29 8.14 -6.67
C ILE A 14 5.94 8.09 -5.30
N LEU A 15 5.17 7.60 -4.33
CA LEU A 15 5.67 7.32 -2.99
C LEU A 15 5.97 5.82 -2.91
N SER A 16 7.20 5.48 -2.49
CA SER A 16 7.61 4.09 -2.32
C SER A 16 8.00 3.83 -0.88
N ILE A 17 7.42 2.79 -0.29
CA ILE A 17 7.67 2.40 1.08
C ILE A 17 8.25 0.99 1.06
N THR A 18 9.43 0.81 1.69
CA THR A 18 10.07 -0.50 1.80
C THR A 18 10.11 -0.91 3.27
N PHE A 19 9.65 -2.11 3.54
CA PHE A 19 9.61 -2.66 4.90
C PHE A 19 10.73 -3.67 5.07
N GLY A 20 11.68 -3.35 5.96
CA GLY A 20 12.82 -4.20 6.21
C GLY A 20 13.90 -4.03 5.16
N GLN A 21 14.77 -5.04 5.02
CA GLN A 21 15.83 -5.03 4.02
C GLN A 21 15.23 -5.23 2.63
N PRO A 22 15.79 -4.59 1.59
CA PRO A 22 15.36 -4.88 0.23
C PRO A 22 15.50 -6.36 -0.06
N THR A 23 14.43 -6.95 -0.62
CA THR A 23 14.38 -8.37 -0.88
C THR A 23 13.59 -8.62 -2.15
N GLU A 24 13.75 -9.82 -2.71
CA GLU A 24 12.93 -10.23 -3.83
C GLU A 24 11.47 -10.27 -3.40
N ALA A 25 10.60 -9.72 -4.24
CA ALA A 25 9.19 -9.62 -3.89
C ALA A 25 8.32 -9.76 -5.13
N THR A 26 7.11 -10.29 -4.91
CA THR A 26 6.08 -10.38 -5.94
C THR A 26 5.17 -9.17 -5.80
N GLY A 27 4.92 -8.48 -6.92
CA GLY A 27 4.03 -7.32 -6.93
C GLY A 27 2.60 -7.71 -7.19
N TYR A 28 1.69 -7.18 -6.39
CA TYR A 28 0.25 -7.37 -6.57
C TYR A 28 -0.38 -6.01 -6.82
N GLN A 29 -0.88 -5.79 -8.03
CA GLN A 29 -1.56 -4.55 -8.39
C GLN A 29 -2.94 -4.56 -7.74
N LEU A 30 -3.23 -3.57 -6.90
CA LEU A 30 -4.52 -3.46 -6.22
C LEU A 30 -5.43 -2.46 -6.93
N SER A 31 -4.82 -1.43 -7.51
CA SER A 31 -5.48 -0.43 -8.34
C SER A 31 -4.43 0.21 -9.22
N ASP A 32 -4.83 1.13 -10.09
CA ASP A 32 -3.87 1.88 -10.91
C ASP A 32 -2.88 2.67 -10.06
N GLN A 33 -3.24 2.98 -8.81
CA GLN A 33 -2.42 3.81 -7.93
C GLN A 33 -1.68 3.03 -6.86
N ILE A 34 -2.07 1.79 -6.56
CA ILE A 34 -1.52 1.06 -5.40
C ILE A 34 -0.97 -0.29 -5.82
N LEU A 35 0.30 -0.52 -5.53
CA LEU A 35 0.99 -1.80 -5.74
C LEU A 35 1.51 -2.30 -4.40
N LEU A 36 1.15 -3.52 -4.01
CA LEU A 36 1.65 -4.18 -2.81
C LEU A 36 2.70 -5.21 -3.20
N ARG A 37 3.86 -5.17 -2.56
CA ARG A 37 4.94 -6.14 -2.80
C ARG A 37 5.03 -7.08 -1.61
N VAL A 38 5.07 -8.37 -1.87
CA VAL A 38 5.07 -9.43 -0.86
C VAL A 38 6.24 -10.36 -1.09
N ASN A 39 6.95 -10.70 -0.02
CA ASN A 39 8.02 -11.71 -0.09
C ASN A 39 7.36 -13.07 -0.30
N PRO A 40 7.66 -13.78 -1.41
CA PRO A 40 6.98 -15.04 -1.71
C PRO A 40 7.36 -16.18 -0.76
N GLN A 41 8.50 -16.08 -0.08
CA GLN A 41 8.95 -17.13 0.82
C GLN A 41 8.36 -17.00 2.20
N THR A 42 8.30 -15.78 2.73
CA THR A 42 7.80 -15.51 4.09
C THR A 42 6.35 -15.07 4.12
N GLN A 43 5.81 -14.66 2.97
CA GLN A 43 4.46 -14.07 2.85
C GLN A 43 4.29 -12.81 3.68
N GLU A 44 5.39 -12.12 3.96
CA GLU A 44 5.37 -10.83 4.64
C GLU A 44 5.41 -9.71 3.61
N VAL A 45 4.78 -8.58 3.96
CA VAL A 45 4.81 -7.41 3.08
C VAL A 45 6.24 -6.87 2.97
N ALA A 46 6.69 -6.65 1.75
CA ALA A 46 8.03 -6.14 1.48
C ALA A 46 8.02 -4.67 1.09
N GLY A 47 6.91 -4.19 0.54
CA GLY A 47 6.83 -2.81 0.14
C GLY A 47 5.44 -2.40 -0.32
N LEU A 48 5.26 -1.10 -0.45
CA LEU A 48 4.01 -0.49 -0.90
C LEU A 48 4.36 0.69 -1.78
N THR A 49 3.77 0.76 -2.97
CA THR A 49 4.00 1.84 -3.91
C THR A 49 2.67 2.55 -4.17
N ILE A 50 2.67 3.88 -4.04
CA ILE A 50 1.48 4.70 -4.23
C ILE A 50 1.77 5.71 -5.32
N ARG A 51 1.07 5.60 -6.45
CA ARG A 51 1.16 6.55 -7.58
C ARG A 51 0.16 7.67 -7.39
N ASN A 52 0.43 8.80 -8.01
CA ASN A 52 -0.40 10.02 -7.87
C ASN A 52 -0.57 10.39 -6.39
N PHE A 53 0.53 10.25 -5.65
CA PHE A 53 0.49 10.42 -4.20
C PHE A 53 0.01 11.81 -3.78
N SER A 54 0.49 12.87 -4.45
CA SER A 54 0.12 14.22 -4.04
C SER A 54 -1.38 14.49 -4.20
N VAL A 55 -2.01 13.86 -5.20
CA VAL A 55 -3.46 13.99 -5.40
C VAL A 55 -4.21 13.34 -4.25
N HIS A 56 -3.84 12.11 -3.89
CA HIS A 56 -4.55 11.37 -2.85
C HIS A 56 -4.19 11.83 -1.43
N ALA A 57 -2.99 12.37 -1.23
CA ALA A 57 -2.57 12.85 0.08
C ALA A 57 -3.35 14.06 0.54
N HIS A 58 -3.92 14.83 -0.39
CA HIS A 58 -4.68 16.04 -0.07
C HIS A 58 -6.19 15.84 -0.09
N THR A 59 -6.64 14.59 -0.24
CA THR A 59 -8.07 14.28 -0.27
C THR A 59 -8.38 13.18 0.76
N THR A 60 -9.65 13.08 1.13
CA THR A 60 -10.13 11.97 1.94
C THR A 60 -10.80 10.91 1.07
N GLN A 61 -10.60 11.01 -0.23
CA GLN A 61 -11.24 10.12 -1.18
C GLN A 61 -10.67 8.71 -1.07
N GLU A 62 -11.56 7.73 -1.13
CA GLU A 62 -11.18 6.33 -1.12
C GLU A 62 -10.74 5.91 -2.51
N ILE A 63 -9.74 5.02 -2.57
CA ILE A 63 -9.23 4.45 -3.81
C ILE A 63 -9.81 3.05 -3.94
N PRO A 64 -10.72 2.80 -4.91
CA PRO A 64 -11.26 1.45 -5.08
C PRO A 64 -10.16 0.47 -5.49
N LEU A 65 -10.11 -0.69 -4.83
CA LEU A 65 -9.12 -1.72 -5.10
C LEU A 65 -9.66 -2.68 -6.16
N VAL A 66 -9.94 -2.15 -7.35
CA VAL A 66 -10.65 -2.87 -8.41
C VAL A 66 -9.80 -3.97 -9.06
N ASP A 67 -8.48 -3.91 -8.90
CA ASP A 67 -7.56 -4.87 -9.50
C ASP A 67 -7.11 -5.95 -8.52
N ILE A 68 -7.68 -5.98 -7.32
CA ILE A 68 -7.32 -7.00 -6.33
C ILE A 68 -7.63 -8.40 -6.88
N ASP A 69 -6.68 -9.33 -6.68
CA ASP A 69 -6.79 -10.69 -7.22
C ASP A 69 -8.04 -11.39 -6.69
N GLU A 70 -8.80 -12.00 -7.59
CA GLU A 70 -10.04 -12.69 -7.24
C GLU A 70 -9.83 -14.11 -6.75
N ASP A 71 -8.63 -14.69 -6.89
CA ASP A 71 -8.31 -15.99 -6.32
C ASP A 71 -8.52 -15.92 -4.80
N PRO A 72 -9.39 -16.79 -4.22
CA PRO A 72 -9.72 -16.68 -2.79
C PRO A 72 -8.50 -16.76 -1.87
N ALA A 73 -7.52 -17.61 -2.19
CA ALA A 73 -6.33 -17.76 -1.37
C ALA A 73 -5.47 -16.50 -1.42
N VAL A 74 -5.25 -15.95 -2.62
CA VAL A 74 -4.46 -14.72 -2.81
C VAL A 74 -5.18 -13.54 -2.19
N LYS A 75 -6.48 -13.41 -2.44
CA LYS A 75 -7.26 -12.31 -1.91
C LYS A 75 -7.25 -12.30 -0.38
N SER A 76 -7.38 -13.48 0.24
CA SER A 76 -7.34 -13.61 1.69
C SER A 76 -5.99 -13.16 2.25
N LEU A 77 -4.89 -13.57 1.63
CA LEU A 77 -3.56 -13.14 2.03
C LEU A 77 -3.41 -11.62 1.91
N LEU A 78 -3.81 -11.06 0.77
CA LEU A 78 -3.69 -9.62 0.55
C LEU A 78 -4.51 -8.82 1.56
N LEU A 79 -5.73 -9.24 1.85
CA LEU A 79 -6.57 -8.56 2.84
C LEU A 79 -5.97 -8.66 4.25
N GLN A 80 -5.39 -9.81 4.57
CA GLN A 80 -4.73 -9.99 5.85
C GLN A 80 -3.55 -9.03 5.99
N LEU A 81 -2.73 -8.89 4.96
CA LEU A 81 -1.58 -7.98 4.98
C LEU A 81 -2.01 -6.52 5.02
N LEU A 82 -3.06 -6.17 4.27
CA LEU A 82 -3.56 -4.80 4.21
C LEU A 82 -4.21 -4.35 5.51
N THR A 83 -4.71 -5.28 6.31
CA THR A 83 -5.36 -4.97 7.59
C THR A 83 -4.48 -5.25 8.80
N SER A 84 -3.17 -5.43 8.56
CA SER A 84 -2.18 -5.70 9.61
C SER A 84 -1.02 -4.72 9.53
N PRO A 85 -0.33 -4.46 10.65
CA PRO A 85 0.91 -3.68 10.59
C PRO A 85 1.95 -4.39 9.71
N PRO A 86 2.83 -3.67 9.01
CA PRO A 86 2.97 -2.22 9.04
C PRO A 86 2.07 -1.47 8.04
N VAL A 87 1.32 -2.15 7.17
CA VAL A 87 0.51 -1.49 6.13
C VAL A 87 -0.53 -0.56 6.77
N THR A 88 -1.10 -0.97 7.90
CA THR A 88 -2.13 -0.17 8.60
C THR A 88 -1.63 1.17 9.10
N HIS A 89 -0.32 1.41 9.10
CA HIS A 89 0.24 2.73 9.40
C HIS A 89 0.08 3.71 8.25
N PHE A 90 -0.19 3.22 7.04
CA PHE A 90 -0.23 4.04 5.83
C PHE A 90 -1.57 3.98 5.09
N LEU A 91 -2.29 2.89 5.22
CA LEU A 91 -3.57 2.69 4.54
C LEU A 91 -4.63 2.19 5.50
N CYS A 92 -5.86 2.64 5.27
CA CYS A 92 -7.05 2.12 5.95
C CYS A 92 -7.94 1.46 4.91
N VAL A 93 -8.19 0.17 5.04
CA VAL A 93 -9.05 -0.58 4.12
C VAL A 93 -10.50 -0.41 4.56
N VAL A 94 -11.36 -0.06 3.61
CA VAL A 94 -12.78 0.13 3.85
C VAL A 94 -13.55 -0.86 3.00
N LYS A 95 -14.41 -1.65 3.62
CA LYS A 95 -15.30 -2.60 2.92
C LYS A 95 -16.67 -1.96 2.79
N GLY A 96 -17.14 -1.87 1.56
CA GLY A 96 -18.43 -1.30 1.26
C GLY A 96 -19.29 -2.23 0.42
N ALA A 97 -20.52 -1.77 0.14
CA ALA A 97 -21.46 -2.55 -0.66
C ALA A 97 -20.96 -2.81 -2.08
N GLN A 98 -20.11 -1.93 -2.60
CA GLN A 98 -19.62 -2.03 -3.97
C GLN A 98 -18.19 -2.54 -4.05
N GLY A 99 -17.62 -3.06 -2.96
CA GLY A 99 -16.29 -3.64 -2.96
C GLY A 99 -15.39 -3.07 -1.89
N ILE A 100 -14.08 -3.23 -2.12
CA ILE A 100 -13.05 -2.86 -1.16
C ILE A 100 -12.31 -1.63 -1.67
N SER A 101 -12.09 -0.67 -0.77
CA SER A 101 -11.35 0.56 -1.07
C SER A 101 -10.27 0.77 -0.02
N ALA A 102 -9.32 1.64 -0.33
CA ALA A 102 -8.28 2.04 0.61
C ALA A 102 -8.26 3.57 0.71
N ARG A 103 -7.97 4.07 1.89
CA ARG A 103 -7.80 5.49 2.15
C ARG A 103 -6.43 5.72 2.75
N LEU A 104 -5.73 6.74 2.23
CA LEU A 104 -4.41 7.07 2.75
C LEU A 104 -4.53 7.71 4.13
N LEU A 105 -3.65 7.29 5.05
CA LEU A 105 -3.60 7.86 6.40
C LEU A 105 -2.67 9.06 6.36
N ARG A 106 -3.24 10.21 6.09
CA ARG A 106 -2.52 11.45 5.76
C ARG A 106 -1.42 11.86 6.74
N PRO A 107 -1.65 11.84 8.06
CA PRO A 107 -0.59 12.31 8.96
C PRO A 107 0.72 11.58 8.82
N SER A 108 0.69 10.25 8.75
CA SER A 108 1.91 9.45 8.63
C SER A 108 2.63 9.71 7.31
N LEU A 109 1.88 9.74 6.21
CA LEU A 109 2.47 9.95 4.89
C LEU A 109 2.97 11.37 4.72
N HIS A 110 2.26 12.34 5.26
CA HIS A 110 2.67 13.73 5.19
C HIS A 110 3.99 13.95 5.94
N GLU A 111 4.12 13.40 7.12
CA GLU A 111 5.34 13.49 7.91
C GLU A 111 6.52 12.83 7.18
N ALA A 112 6.28 11.71 6.53
CA ALA A 112 7.31 11.00 5.79
C ALA A 112 7.86 11.82 4.62
N VAL A 113 6.98 12.56 3.93
CA VAL A 113 7.38 13.37 2.78
C VAL A 113 8.08 14.65 3.21
N VAL A 114 7.62 15.27 4.28
CA VAL A 114 8.14 16.55 4.78
C VAL A 114 9.39 16.36 5.61
N GLY A 115 9.41 15.30 6.40
CA GLY A 115 10.52 14.99 7.27
C GLY A 115 11.66 14.37 6.53
#